data_a08b60ae857b1998045abb93577bb46c
#
_entry.id   a08b60ae857b1998045abb93577bb46c
#
_cell.length_a   1.000
_cell.length_b   1.000
_cell.length_c   1.000
_cell.angle_alpha   90.00
_cell.angle_beta   90.00
_cell.angle_gamma   90.00
#
_symmetry.space_group_name_H-M   'P 1'
#
loop_
_entity.id
_entity.type
_entity.pdbx_description
1 polymer ?
#
loop_
_entity_poly.entity_id
_entity_poly.type
_entity_poly.pdbx_seq_one_letter_code
_entity_poly.pdbx_strand_id
1 'polypeptide(L)'
;MAAMIYQKDKRSGITYAYESVSRWDKEKKQSRAKRTLIGRVDEKTGQIIPTDGRNRKEKEFASPKRGPVPAEKTARFFYGATYLLDTLGEKLGVAQDLKQSFPDTWRKILSIAYYLVLEDRSPLYRFEKWATLHKHPYGDTLTSQRSSDLFASITEEGRQKFFQLQGQRRIEKEYWVYDITSISSYSESLRQVQYGKNKEDDHLPQLNLALVYGETTGLPFYYRKLAGNIPDSKTVKHLLADLNTLGFTKSKLVLDRGFYSVDNVNALLKDHVKFLMGGLMTLDLIRSNLEGLYDRFRTFEHYDDTYELYHHTVRVPWSYSQERPYKKDTLKANRRLYIHYYYNADQAAEKEKALDKTLIGLKRELQSDHHIAEHEPMYATYFKKQKKDTGLFKKHTLQGLLDKLDVIECFETPGQRMRIGEILEKQKDIYRCLDIDAPSSL
;
A
#
# COMPACT_ATOMS: atom_id res chain seq x y z
N MET A 1 -65.13 -38.75 -19.96
CA MET A 1 -64.97 -39.26 -21.33
C MET A 1 -65.09 -38.13 -22.30
N ALA A 2 -64.23 -38.07 -23.32
CA ALA A 2 -64.33 -37.09 -24.41
C ALA A 2 -65.24 -37.67 -25.50
N ALA A 3 -66.21 -36.91 -25.94
CA ALA A 3 -67.12 -37.31 -27.01
C ALA A 3 -66.91 -36.41 -28.23
N MET A 4 -66.92 -37.00 -29.41
CA MET A 4 -66.86 -36.29 -30.69
C MET A 4 -68.22 -35.78 -31.09
N ILE A 5 -68.35 -34.46 -31.31
CA ILE A 5 -69.61 -33.81 -31.67
C ILE A 5 -69.38 -33.12 -33.04
N TYR A 6 -70.29 -33.36 -33.96
CA TYR A 6 -70.32 -32.72 -35.26
C TYR A 6 -71.38 -31.63 -35.31
N GLN A 7 -71.01 -30.45 -35.73
CA GLN A 7 -71.90 -29.33 -35.83
C GLN A 7 -71.81 -28.66 -37.20
N LYS A 8 -72.92 -28.60 -37.94
CA LYS A 8 -73.00 -27.95 -39.23
C LYS A 8 -73.26 -26.47 -39.02
N ASP A 9 -72.36 -25.62 -39.54
CA ASP A 9 -72.54 -24.17 -39.54
C ASP A 9 -73.62 -23.81 -40.60
N LYS A 10 -74.66 -23.16 -40.14
CA LYS A 10 -75.78 -22.79 -40.99
C LYS A 10 -75.46 -21.71 -42.06
N ARG A 11 -74.41 -20.94 -41.90
CA ARG A 11 -74.00 -19.88 -42.81
C ARG A 11 -73.06 -20.38 -43.91
N SER A 12 -72.08 -21.18 -43.54
CA SER A 12 -71.05 -21.69 -44.46
C SER A 12 -71.36 -23.07 -44.98
N GLY A 13 -72.38 -23.79 -44.42
CA GLY A 13 -72.68 -25.16 -44.80
C GLY A 13 -71.64 -26.18 -44.34
N ILE A 14 -70.54 -25.76 -43.73
CA ILE A 14 -69.41 -26.64 -43.38
C ILE A 14 -69.73 -27.33 -42.06
N THR A 15 -69.48 -28.65 -41.97
CA THR A 15 -69.55 -29.43 -40.74
C THR A 15 -68.22 -29.43 -40.02
N TYR A 16 -68.23 -28.97 -38.79
CA TYR A 16 -67.05 -28.96 -37.91
C TYR A 16 -67.12 -30.08 -36.88
N ALA A 17 -65.96 -30.69 -36.61
CA ALA A 17 -65.79 -31.70 -35.55
C ALA A 17 -65.21 -31.07 -34.29
N TYR A 18 -65.86 -31.31 -33.17
CA TYR A 18 -65.42 -30.85 -31.88
C TYR A 18 -65.20 -32.03 -30.94
N GLU A 19 -64.13 -31.92 -30.12
CA GLU A 19 -63.98 -32.76 -28.95
C GLU A 19 -64.72 -32.06 -27.77
N SER A 20 -65.62 -32.79 -27.17
CA SER A 20 -66.43 -32.28 -26.06
C SER A 20 -66.04 -33.04 -24.77
N VAL A 21 -65.50 -32.33 -23.80
CA VAL A 21 -65.19 -32.87 -22.47
C VAL A 21 -66.12 -32.25 -21.47
N SER A 22 -66.92 -33.11 -20.84
CA SER A 22 -67.82 -32.68 -19.77
C SER A 22 -67.09 -32.58 -18.45
N ARG A 23 -67.23 -31.39 -17.81
CA ARG A 23 -66.69 -31.15 -16.49
C ARG A 23 -67.82 -30.67 -15.57
N TRP A 24 -67.85 -31.23 -14.37
CA TRP A 24 -68.76 -30.82 -13.33
C TRP A 24 -68.35 -29.46 -12.74
N ASP A 25 -69.22 -28.45 -12.85
CA ASP A 25 -69.06 -27.13 -12.23
C ASP A 25 -69.65 -27.18 -10.82
N LYS A 26 -68.78 -27.15 -9.82
CA LYS A 26 -69.14 -27.26 -8.40
C LYS A 26 -69.98 -26.08 -7.89
N GLU A 27 -69.70 -24.86 -8.44
CA GLU A 27 -70.40 -23.65 -8.03
C GLU A 27 -71.84 -23.61 -8.58
N LYS A 28 -72.01 -24.03 -9.82
CA LYS A 28 -73.30 -23.98 -10.51
C LYS A 28 -74.07 -25.31 -10.42
N LYS A 29 -73.51 -26.30 -9.74
CA LYS A 29 -74.08 -27.64 -9.55
C LYS A 29 -74.62 -28.26 -10.84
N GLN A 30 -73.93 -28.07 -11.96
CA GLN A 30 -74.32 -28.58 -13.27
C GLN A 30 -73.10 -29.06 -14.10
N SER A 31 -73.34 -30.02 -14.99
CA SER A 31 -72.32 -30.43 -15.94
C SER A 31 -72.19 -29.42 -17.09
N ARG A 32 -70.98 -28.94 -17.33
CA ARG A 32 -70.64 -28.06 -18.48
C ARG A 32 -69.71 -28.78 -19.42
N ALA A 33 -70.00 -28.70 -20.69
CA ALA A 33 -69.18 -29.25 -21.73
C ALA A 33 -68.24 -28.15 -22.28
N LYS A 34 -66.96 -28.43 -22.26
CA LYS A 34 -65.93 -27.63 -22.98
C LYS A 34 -65.69 -28.28 -24.31
N ARG A 35 -66.00 -27.55 -25.38
CA ARG A 35 -65.81 -27.99 -26.77
C ARG A 35 -64.55 -27.40 -27.35
N THR A 36 -63.67 -28.25 -27.90
CA THR A 36 -62.46 -27.83 -28.61
C THR A 36 -62.61 -28.21 -30.08
N LEU A 37 -62.46 -27.28 -30.98
CA LEU A 37 -62.52 -27.54 -32.44
C LEU A 37 -61.32 -28.38 -32.84
N ILE A 38 -61.54 -29.55 -33.46
CA ILE A 38 -60.50 -30.41 -34.00
C ILE A 38 -60.27 -30.16 -35.49
N GLY A 39 -61.37 -29.99 -36.27
CA GLY A 39 -61.25 -29.77 -37.70
C GLY A 39 -62.58 -29.62 -38.38
N ARG A 40 -62.57 -29.52 -39.69
CA ARG A 40 -63.74 -29.56 -40.57
C ARG A 40 -63.87 -30.98 -41.17
N VAL A 41 -65.11 -31.41 -41.38
CA VAL A 41 -65.39 -32.70 -42.04
C VAL A 41 -65.45 -32.42 -43.55
N ASP A 42 -64.70 -33.17 -44.34
CA ASP A 42 -64.79 -33.11 -45.80
C ASP A 42 -66.04 -33.84 -46.25
N GLU A 43 -66.96 -33.19 -46.94
CA GLU A 43 -68.22 -33.76 -47.44
C GLU A 43 -68.03 -34.91 -48.41
N LYS A 44 -66.87 -34.99 -49.10
CA LYS A 44 -66.62 -36.08 -50.11
C LYS A 44 -66.00 -37.31 -49.48
N THR A 45 -65.11 -37.13 -48.51
CA THR A 45 -64.30 -38.24 -47.95
C THR A 45 -64.76 -38.65 -46.55
N GLY A 46 -65.58 -37.78 -45.88
CA GLY A 46 -65.97 -37.99 -44.47
C GLY A 46 -64.86 -37.87 -43.48
N GLN A 47 -63.66 -37.52 -43.93
CA GLN A 47 -62.49 -37.40 -43.02
C GLN A 47 -62.40 -36.03 -42.37
N ILE A 48 -61.89 -35.99 -41.15
CA ILE A 48 -61.67 -34.74 -40.44
C ILE A 48 -60.36 -34.14 -40.91
N ILE A 49 -60.47 -32.99 -41.57
CA ILE A 49 -59.33 -32.16 -41.97
C ILE A 49 -59.04 -31.24 -40.76
N PRO A 50 -57.87 -31.36 -40.12
CA PRO A 50 -57.54 -30.48 -39.01
C PRO A 50 -57.58 -29.04 -39.49
N THR A 51 -58.37 -28.21 -38.82
CA THR A 51 -58.31 -26.76 -39.00
C THR A 51 -57.72 -26.19 -37.71
N ASP A 52 -56.61 -25.51 -37.80
CA ASP A 52 -56.00 -24.75 -36.72
C ASP A 52 -56.75 -23.47 -36.45
N GLY A 53 -58.03 -23.49 -36.58
CA GLY A 53 -58.99 -22.48 -36.16
C GLY A 53 -58.70 -21.02 -36.57
N ARG A 54 -57.57 -20.68 -37.10
CA ARG A 54 -57.13 -19.45 -37.72
C ARG A 54 -55.73 -19.73 -38.27
N ASN A 55 -55.40 -19.26 -39.45
CA ASN A 55 -54.02 -19.13 -39.94
C ASN A 55 -53.19 -18.32 -38.92
N ARG A 56 -52.86 -18.92 -37.77
CA ARG A 56 -51.77 -18.50 -36.99
C ARG A 56 -50.54 -18.94 -37.75
N LYS A 57 -50.04 -18.07 -38.66
CA LYS A 57 -48.64 -18.13 -39.04
C LYS A 57 -47.90 -18.41 -37.72
N GLU A 58 -47.20 -19.56 -37.62
CA GLU A 58 -46.18 -19.74 -36.60
C GLU A 58 -45.49 -18.39 -36.54
N LYS A 59 -45.46 -17.80 -35.36
CA LYS A 59 -44.70 -16.57 -35.21
C LYS A 59 -43.27 -16.99 -35.46
N GLU A 60 -42.83 -16.96 -36.73
CA GLU A 60 -41.43 -16.78 -37.04
C GLU A 60 -40.94 -15.75 -36.04
N PHE A 61 -39.92 -16.10 -35.26
CA PHE A 61 -39.29 -15.31 -34.25
C PHE A 61 -39.49 -13.84 -34.51
N ALA A 62 -40.39 -13.23 -33.76
CA ALA A 62 -40.78 -11.85 -34.01
C ALA A 62 -39.50 -11.05 -34.12
N SER A 63 -39.24 -10.46 -35.28
CA SER A 63 -38.13 -9.55 -35.49
C SER A 63 -38.08 -8.63 -34.29
N PRO A 64 -36.95 -8.47 -33.64
CA PRO A 64 -36.88 -7.71 -32.38
C PRO A 64 -37.53 -6.36 -32.64
N LYS A 65 -38.58 -6.03 -31.89
CA LYS A 65 -39.27 -4.76 -32.01
C LYS A 65 -38.21 -3.68 -31.97
N ARG A 66 -38.14 -2.82 -32.98
CA ARG A 66 -37.28 -1.64 -32.99
C ARG A 66 -37.64 -0.81 -31.78
N GLY A 67 -36.77 -0.75 -30.76
CA GLY A 67 -36.97 -0.01 -29.54
C GLY A 67 -35.86 -0.34 -28.53
N PRO A 68 -35.69 0.45 -27.48
CA PRO A 68 -34.67 0.17 -26.46
C PRO A 68 -34.95 -1.20 -25.82
N VAL A 69 -33.89 -1.99 -25.70
CA VAL A 69 -33.94 -3.26 -24.93
C VAL A 69 -34.34 -2.90 -23.49
N PRO A 70 -35.30 -3.62 -22.86
CA PRO A 70 -35.66 -3.34 -21.49
C PRO A 70 -34.43 -3.32 -20.59
N ALA A 71 -34.31 -2.30 -19.73
CA ALA A 71 -33.17 -2.10 -18.85
C ALA A 71 -32.87 -3.31 -17.96
N GLU A 72 -33.88 -4.11 -17.63
CA GLU A 72 -33.80 -5.35 -16.87
C GLU A 72 -32.90 -6.44 -17.51
N LYS A 73 -32.68 -6.35 -18.82
CA LYS A 73 -31.84 -7.31 -19.57
C LYS A 73 -30.47 -6.75 -19.94
N THR A 74 -30.18 -5.51 -19.55
CA THR A 74 -28.92 -4.84 -19.88
C THR A 74 -28.10 -4.66 -18.60
N ALA A 75 -27.03 -5.41 -18.46
CA ALA A 75 -26.04 -5.20 -17.40
C ALA A 75 -25.13 -4.03 -17.81
N ARG A 76 -24.93 -3.08 -16.89
CA ARG A 76 -23.98 -1.98 -17.04
C ARG A 76 -22.96 -2.08 -15.92
N PHE A 77 -21.69 -1.97 -16.27
CA PHE A 77 -20.60 -2.02 -15.32
C PHE A 77 -19.75 -0.77 -15.43
N PHE A 78 -19.28 -0.27 -14.29
CA PHE A 78 -18.17 0.67 -14.24
C PHE A 78 -16.89 -0.07 -14.60
N TYR A 79 -16.15 0.42 -15.60
CA TYR A 79 -14.95 -0.26 -16.08
C TYR A 79 -13.72 0.65 -16.17
N GLY A 80 -13.89 1.98 -16.29
CA GLY A 80 -12.77 2.88 -16.54
C GLY A 80 -11.63 2.76 -15.56
N ALA A 81 -11.92 2.86 -14.26
CA ALA A 81 -10.92 2.76 -13.20
C ALA A 81 -10.30 1.35 -13.11
N THR A 82 -11.13 0.31 -13.18
CA THR A 82 -10.61 -1.08 -13.14
C THR A 82 -9.82 -1.43 -14.39
N TYR A 83 -10.15 -0.86 -15.55
CA TYR A 83 -9.34 -1.00 -16.77
C TYR A 83 -7.94 -0.38 -16.60
N LEU A 84 -7.87 0.80 -15.97
CA LEU A 84 -6.58 1.41 -15.67
C LEU A 84 -5.74 0.52 -14.75
N LEU A 85 -6.35 -0.03 -13.68
CA LEU A 85 -5.67 -0.93 -12.75
C LEU A 85 -5.24 -2.24 -13.41
N ASP A 86 -6.05 -2.82 -14.32
CA ASP A 86 -5.67 -3.98 -15.12
C ASP A 86 -4.42 -3.67 -15.95
N THR A 87 -4.44 -2.54 -16.67
CA THR A 87 -3.33 -2.12 -17.54
C THR A 87 -2.04 -1.88 -16.75
N LEU A 88 -2.15 -1.23 -15.57
CA LEU A 88 -1.02 -1.02 -14.67
C LEU A 88 -0.51 -2.34 -14.09
N GLY A 89 -1.41 -3.22 -13.64
CA GLY A 89 -1.06 -4.53 -13.10
C GLY A 89 -0.32 -5.42 -14.11
N GLU A 90 -0.68 -5.35 -15.38
CA GLU A 90 0.02 -6.05 -16.46
C GLU A 90 1.41 -5.43 -16.72
N LYS A 91 1.49 -4.10 -16.88
CA LYS A 91 2.76 -3.39 -17.10
C LYS A 91 3.78 -3.59 -16.00
N LEU A 92 3.33 -3.60 -14.74
CA LEU A 92 4.18 -3.79 -13.56
C LEU A 92 4.47 -5.27 -13.26
N GLY A 93 3.81 -6.20 -13.98
CA GLY A 93 3.93 -7.62 -13.78
C GLY A 93 3.23 -8.15 -12.53
N VAL A 94 2.46 -7.33 -11.80
CA VAL A 94 1.76 -7.70 -10.58
C VAL A 94 0.76 -8.83 -10.82
N ALA A 95 -0.05 -8.72 -11.87
CA ALA A 95 -1.04 -9.74 -12.21
C ALA A 95 -0.39 -11.09 -12.53
N GLN A 96 0.72 -11.07 -13.28
CA GLN A 96 1.48 -12.28 -13.63
C GLN A 96 2.10 -12.92 -12.39
N ASP A 97 2.71 -12.14 -11.51
CA ASP A 97 3.38 -12.65 -10.31
C ASP A 97 2.37 -13.17 -9.29
N LEU A 98 1.21 -12.50 -9.15
CA LEU A 98 0.10 -13.03 -8.35
C LEU A 98 -0.42 -14.36 -8.90
N LYS A 99 -0.57 -14.49 -10.22
CA LYS A 99 -1.00 -15.74 -10.86
C LYS A 99 -0.01 -16.88 -10.60
N GLN A 100 1.29 -16.60 -10.60
CA GLN A 100 2.32 -17.60 -10.30
C GLN A 100 2.37 -17.99 -8.82
N SER A 101 2.06 -17.03 -7.93
CA SER A 101 2.12 -17.23 -6.48
C SER A 101 0.85 -17.82 -5.91
N PHE A 102 -0.31 -17.50 -6.51
CA PHE A 102 -1.64 -17.87 -6.04
C PHE A 102 -2.53 -18.29 -7.24
N PRO A 103 -2.23 -19.43 -7.92
CA PRO A 103 -2.88 -19.78 -9.20
C PRO A 103 -4.40 -19.83 -9.12
N ASP A 104 -4.97 -20.30 -8.03
CA ASP A 104 -6.42 -20.48 -7.87
C ASP A 104 -7.15 -19.22 -7.35
N THR A 105 -6.44 -18.33 -6.67
CA THR A 105 -7.06 -17.21 -5.94
C THR A 105 -6.62 -15.83 -6.41
N TRP A 106 -5.65 -15.71 -7.32
CA TRP A 106 -5.08 -14.44 -7.76
C TRP A 106 -6.11 -13.42 -8.25
N ARG A 107 -7.15 -13.88 -8.97
CA ARG A 107 -8.22 -13.00 -9.46
C ARG A 107 -9.05 -12.42 -8.33
N LYS A 108 -9.31 -13.21 -7.29
CA LYS A 108 -10.04 -12.77 -6.10
C LYS A 108 -9.20 -11.76 -5.33
N ILE A 109 -7.91 -12.06 -5.11
CA ILE A 109 -6.96 -11.15 -4.44
C ILE A 109 -6.89 -9.83 -5.18
N LEU A 110 -6.71 -9.85 -6.50
CA LEU A 110 -6.61 -8.65 -7.32
C LEU A 110 -7.92 -7.83 -7.30
N SER A 111 -9.07 -8.49 -7.32
CA SER A 111 -10.36 -7.80 -7.26
C SER A 111 -10.60 -7.11 -5.92
N ILE A 112 -10.20 -7.74 -4.80
CA ILE A 112 -10.24 -7.10 -3.49
C ILE A 112 -9.26 -5.92 -3.44
N ALA A 113 -8.06 -6.07 -4.01
CA ALA A 113 -7.09 -4.97 -4.09
C ALA A 113 -7.66 -3.77 -4.86
N TYR A 114 -8.33 -4.01 -5.99
CA TYR A 114 -9.00 -2.94 -6.74
C TYR A 114 -10.08 -2.23 -5.92
N TYR A 115 -10.90 -3.01 -5.21
CA TYR A 115 -11.90 -2.45 -4.31
C TYR A 115 -11.27 -1.57 -3.25
N LEU A 116 -10.21 -2.02 -2.58
CA LEU A 116 -9.55 -1.27 -1.52
C LEU A 116 -8.89 0.02 -2.04
N VAL A 117 -8.40 0.02 -3.28
CA VAL A 117 -7.82 1.22 -3.92
C VAL A 117 -8.90 2.22 -4.34
N LEU A 118 -10.04 1.74 -4.85
CA LEU A 118 -11.08 2.60 -5.43
C LEU A 118 -12.10 3.10 -4.41
N GLU A 119 -12.32 2.34 -3.35
CA GLU A 119 -13.31 2.60 -2.29
C GLU A 119 -12.60 2.89 -0.97
N ASP A 120 -11.75 3.88 -0.94
CA ASP A 120 -10.92 4.25 0.21
C ASP A 120 -11.70 4.16 1.53
N ARG A 121 -11.10 3.50 2.53
CA ARG A 121 -11.65 3.29 3.88
C ARG A 121 -13.01 2.58 3.94
N SER A 122 -13.51 2.05 2.83
CA SER A 122 -14.76 1.29 2.83
C SER A 122 -14.53 -0.13 3.37
N PRO A 123 -15.38 -0.60 4.30
CA PRO A 123 -15.23 -1.93 4.88
C PRO A 123 -15.51 -3.04 3.87
N LEU A 124 -14.79 -4.16 3.96
CA LEU A 124 -14.82 -5.27 3.00
C LEU A 124 -16.20 -5.91 2.80
N TYR A 125 -17.11 -5.83 3.76
CA TYR A 125 -18.46 -6.37 3.58
C TYR A 125 -19.24 -5.64 2.46
N ARG A 126 -18.81 -4.45 2.05
CA ARG A 126 -19.40 -3.72 0.93
C ARG A 126 -18.89 -4.19 -0.43
N PHE A 127 -17.84 -5.02 -0.47
CA PHE A 127 -17.29 -5.55 -1.71
C PHE A 127 -18.35 -6.23 -2.57
N GLU A 128 -19.27 -6.99 -1.97
CA GLU A 128 -20.33 -7.69 -2.69
C GLU A 128 -21.17 -6.73 -3.55
N LYS A 129 -21.60 -5.61 -2.99
CA LYS A 129 -22.34 -4.57 -3.71
C LYS A 129 -21.49 -3.90 -4.79
N TRP A 130 -20.24 -3.59 -4.47
CA TRP A 130 -19.31 -2.98 -5.41
C TRP A 130 -19.05 -3.90 -6.62
N ALA A 131 -18.83 -5.19 -6.40
CA ALA A 131 -18.55 -6.18 -7.42
C ALA A 131 -19.71 -6.33 -8.43
N THR A 132 -20.97 -6.15 -8.00
CA THR A 132 -22.12 -6.20 -8.91
C THR A 132 -22.18 -5.02 -9.89
N LEU A 133 -21.50 -3.94 -9.58
CA LEU A 133 -21.52 -2.70 -10.37
C LEU A 133 -20.24 -2.51 -11.20
N HIS A 134 -19.14 -3.18 -10.87
CA HIS A 134 -17.85 -2.99 -11.49
C HIS A 134 -17.38 -4.23 -12.26
N LYS A 135 -16.74 -3.99 -13.40
CA LYS A 135 -16.02 -5.06 -14.10
C LYS A 135 -14.65 -5.21 -13.42
N HIS A 136 -14.35 -6.39 -12.89
CA HIS A 136 -13.12 -6.67 -12.15
C HIS A 136 -12.59 -8.09 -12.47
N PRO A 137 -11.33 -8.44 -12.14
CA PRO A 137 -10.69 -9.68 -12.58
C PRO A 137 -11.39 -10.98 -12.22
N TYR A 138 -12.04 -11.04 -11.05
CA TYR A 138 -12.77 -12.24 -10.61
C TYR A 138 -14.13 -12.37 -11.32
N GLY A 139 -14.81 -11.25 -11.55
CA GLY A 139 -16.07 -11.19 -12.30
C GLY A 139 -17.29 -11.74 -11.55
N ASP A 140 -17.17 -12.06 -10.27
CA ASP A 140 -18.26 -12.55 -9.41
C ASP A 140 -18.18 -11.91 -8.02
N THR A 141 -19.19 -12.09 -7.20
CA THR A 141 -19.25 -11.53 -5.85
C THR A 141 -18.51 -12.39 -4.84
N LEU A 142 -17.99 -11.75 -3.78
CA LEU A 142 -17.43 -12.42 -2.60
C LEU A 142 -18.16 -11.89 -1.37
N THR A 143 -18.81 -12.79 -0.65
CA THR A 143 -19.41 -12.46 0.65
C THR A 143 -18.32 -12.16 1.69
N SER A 144 -18.67 -11.50 2.78
CA SER A 144 -17.74 -11.22 3.88
C SER A 144 -17.05 -12.49 4.40
N GLN A 145 -17.78 -13.57 4.56
CA GLN A 145 -17.21 -14.87 4.98
C GLN A 145 -16.19 -15.39 3.97
N ARG A 146 -16.53 -15.41 2.68
CA ARG A 146 -15.60 -15.86 1.62
C ARG A 146 -14.37 -14.96 1.48
N SER A 147 -14.47 -13.67 1.82
CA SER A 147 -13.30 -12.80 1.89
C SER A 147 -12.37 -13.21 3.02
N SER A 148 -12.92 -13.55 4.19
CA SER A 148 -12.14 -14.07 5.33
C SER A 148 -11.47 -15.40 5.00
N ASP A 149 -12.19 -16.32 4.35
CA ASP A 149 -11.65 -17.60 3.90
C ASP A 149 -10.52 -17.39 2.87
N LEU A 150 -10.67 -16.42 1.97
CA LEU A 150 -9.62 -16.04 1.03
C LEU A 150 -8.36 -15.56 1.75
N PHE A 151 -8.48 -14.66 2.71
CA PHE A 151 -7.31 -14.19 3.48
C PHE A 151 -6.65 -15.31 4.27
N ALA A 152 -7.43 -16.22 4.85
CA ALA A 152 -6.92 -17.41 5.54
C ALA A 152 -6.20 -18.37 4.58
N SER A 153 -6.55 -18.39 3.31
CA SER A 153 -5.93 -19.24 2.28
C SER A 153 -4.60 -18.69 1.72
N ILE A 154 -4.25 -17.45 2.06
CA ILE A 154 -2.96 -16.85 1.63
C ILE A 154 -1.83 -17.48 2.44
N THR A 155 -1.10 -18.39 1.79
CA THR A 155 0.01 -19.11 2.42
C THR A 155 1.27 -18.25 2.50
N GLU A 156 2.16 -18.58 3.44
CA GLU A 156 3.45 -17.92 3.57
C GLU A 156 4.34 -18.17 2.34
N GLU A 157 4.31 -19.39 1.79
CA GLU A 157 5.08 -19.75 0.58
C GLU A 157 4.63 -18.92 -0.62
N GLY A 158 3.31 -18.77 -0.81
CA GLY A 158 2.74 -17.94 -1.89
C GLY A 158 3.17 -16.49 -1.74
N ARG A 159 3.13 -15.95 -0.52
CA ARG A 159 3.56 -14.59 -0.21
C ARG A 159 5.05 -14.38 -0.47
N GLN A 160 5.89 -15.29 0.01
CA GLN A 160 7.35 -15.23 -0.23
C GLN A 160 7.68 -15.32 -1.71
N LYS A 161 7.01 -16.21 -2.45
CA LYS A 161 7.16 -16.33 -3.91
C LYS A 161 6.79 -15.03 -4.62
N PHE A 162 5.70 -14.39 -4.21
CA PHE A 162 5.29 -13.10 -4.76
C PHE A 162 6.36 -12.02 -4.49
N PHE A 163 6.86 -11.91 -3.26
CA PHE A 163 7.94 -10.99 -2.92
C PHE A 163 9.21 -11.25 -3.74
N GLN A 164 9.57 -12.52 -3.89
CA GLN A 164 10.73 -12.90 -4.69
C GLN A 164 10.60 -12.47 -6.15
N LEU A 165 9.46 -12.73 -6.78
CA LEU A 165 9.20 -12.34 -8.17
C LEU A 165 9.22 -10.81 -8.33
N GLN A 166 8.56 -10.08 -7.45
CA GLN A 166 8.53 -8.62 -7.47
C GLN A 166 9.91 -8.01 -7.23
N GLY A 167 10.71 -8.53 -6.29
CA GLY A 167 12.06 -8.06 -6.02
C GLY A 167 13.02 -8.36 -7.17
N GLN A 168 12.92 -9.53 -7.82
CA GLN A 168 13.78 -9.90 -8.97
C GLN A 168 13.62 -8.94 -10.14
N ARG A 169 12.44 -8.34 -10.33
CA ARG A 169 12.21 -7.33 -11.37
C ARG A 169 13.02 -6.05 -11.16
N ARG A 170 13.48 -5.78 -9.91
CA ARG A 170 14.04 -4.49 -9.46
C ARG A 170 15.49 -4.55 -8.98
N ILE A 171 15.99 -5.72 -8.55
CA ILE A 171 17.25 -5.85 -7.80
C ILE A 171 18.47 -5.21 -8.49
N GLU A 172 18.53 -5.23 -9.81
CA GLU A 172 19.66 -4.67 -10.56
C GLU A 172 19.39 -3.24 -11.05
N LYS A 173 18.14 -2.80 -11.03
CA LYS A 173 17.68 -1.57 -11.70
C LYS A 173 17.63 -0.36 -10.79
N GLU A 174 17.38 -0.58 -9.51
CA GLU A 174 17.14 0.52 -8.57
C GLU A 174 17.68 0.25 -7.17
N TYR A 175 17.75 1.28 -6.35
CA TYR A 175 18.02 1.15 -4.93
C TYR A 175 16.72 0.76 -4.20
N TRP A 176 16.88 0.07 -3.08
CA TRP A 176 15.77 -0.36 -2.24
C TRP A 176 15.72 0.45 -0.97
N VAL A 177 14.64 1.10 -0.78
CA VAL A 177 14.40 1.86 0.44
C VAL A 177 13.74 0.96 1.47
N TYR A 178 14.27 0.97 2.67
CA TYR A 178 13.68 0.30 3.82
C TYR A 178 13.21 1.33 4.82
N ASP A 179 11.92 1.30 5.13
CA ASP A 179 11.32 2.18 6.11
C ASP A 179 10.26 1.46 6.94
N ILE A 180 9.91 2.03 8.09
CA ILE A 180 8.94 1.49 9.02
C ILE A 180 7.91 2.58 9.32
N THR A 181 6.63 2.24 9.14
CA THR A 181 5.52 3.08 9.58
C THR A 181 4.79 2.41 10.73
N SER A 182 4.20 3.22 11.60
CA SER A 182 3.35 2.77 12.71
C SER A 182 1.90 2.82 12.28
N ILE A 183 1.12 1.82 12.67
CA ILE A 183 -0.32 1.76 12.43
C ILE A 183 -1.00 1.58 13.77
N SER A 184 -1.69 2.62 14.22
CA SER A 184 -2.45 2.59 15.47
C SER A 184 -3.63 1.64 15.39
N SER A 185 -3.90 0.88 16.44
CA SER A 185 -4.98 -0.11 16.44
C SER A 185 -5.56 -0.32 17.83
N TYR A 186 -6.87 -0.40 17.90
CA TYR A 186 -7.63 -0.79 19.11
C TYR A 186 -7.78 -2.31 19.27
N SER A 187 -7.12 -3.13 18.42
CA SER A 187 -7.28 -4.58 18.47
C SER A 187 -6.58 -5.19 19.67
N GLU A 188 -7.36 -5.83 20.53
CA GLU A 188 -6.85 -6.60 21.66
C GLU A 188 -6.41 -8.02 21.27
N SER A 189 -6.84 -8.50 20.11
CA SER A 189 -6.56 -9.87 19.63
C SER A 189 -5.23 -10.00 18.87
N LEU A 190 -4.68 -8.90 18.38
CA LEU A 190 -3.42 -8.89 17.62
C LEU A 190 -2.22 -8.75 18.56
N ARG A 191 -1.44 -9.82 18.71
CA ARG A 191 -0.25 -9.84 19.59
C ARG A 191 0.82 -8.80 19.23
N GLN A 192 0.84 -8.34 17.97
CA GLN A 192 1.78 -7.32 17.48
C GLN A 192 1.38 -5.91 17.88
N VAL A 193 0.12 -5.68 18.25
CA VAL A 193 -0.36 -4.38 18.71
C VAL A 193 0.16 -4.15 20.13
N GLN A 194 1.13 -3.25 20.27
CA GLN A 194 1.79 -2.95 21.53
C GLN A 194 2.12 -1.45 21.61
N TYR A 195 2.21 -0.93 22.84
CA TYR A 195 2.65 0.44 23.04
C TYR A 195 4.14 0.59 22.69
N GLY A 196 4.46 1.62 21.92
CA GLY A 196 5.81 1.94 21.49
C GLY A 196 5.91 3.42 21.12
N LYS A 197 7.02 3.81 20.49
CA LYS A 197 7.16 5.15 19.94
C LYS A 197 6.25 5.26 18.73
N ASN A 198 5.11 5.93 18.90
CA ASN A 198 4.16 6.17 17.82
C ASN A 198 4.61 7.36 16.99
N LYS A 199 4.60 7.21 15.66
CA LYS A 199 4.92 8.29 14.71
C LYS A 199 3.75 9.27 14.54
N GLU A 200 2.53 8.85 14.87
CA GLU A 200 1.30 9.68 14.79
C GLU A 200 1.02 10.46 16.09
N ASP A 201 1.80 10.23 17.15
CA ASP A 201 1.72 10.89 18.46
C ASP A 201 0.34 10.79 19.15
N ASP A 202 -0.42 9.74 18.81
CA ASP A 202 -1.79 9.52 19.28
C ASP A 202 -1.91 8.71 20.60
N HIS A 203 -0.78 8.33 21.21
CA HIS A 203 -0.69 7.52 22.44
C HIS A 203 -1.44 6.17 22.38
N LEU A 204 -1.78 5.68 21.20
CA LEU A 204 -2.45 4.40 21.03
C LEU A 204 -1.44 3.25 20.88
N PRO A 205 -1.86 2.01 21.23
CA PRO A 205 -1.07 0.85 20.88
C PRO A 205 -1.03 0.68 19.37
N GLN A 206 0.09 0.21 18.84
CA GLN A 206 0.38 0.18 17.42
C GLN A 206 1.01 -1.15 17.00
N LEU A 207 0.93 -1.45 15.74
CA LEU A 207 1.82 -2.38 15.07
C LEU A 207 2.75 -1.59 14.13
N ASN A 208 3.96 -2.07 13.96
CA ASN A 208 4.89 -1.48 13.02
C ASN A 208 4.87 -2.29 11.71
N LEU A 209 4.75 -1.57 10.59
CA LEU A 209 4.82 -2.15 9.25
C LEU A 209 6.13 -1.74 8.61
N ALA A 210 7.05 -2.69 8.48
CA ALA A 210 8.28 -2.52 7.75
C ALA A 210 8.04 -2.77 6.25
N LEU A 211 8.50 -1.87 5.41
CA LEU A 211 8.33 -1.90 3.96
C LEU A 211 9.69 -1.85 3.26
N VAL A 212 9.81 -2.59 2.16
CA VAL A 212 10.90 -2.42 1.19
C VAL A 212 10.28 -2.08 -0.15
N TYR A 213 10.70 -1.00 -0.73
CA TYR A 213 10.23 -0.55 -2.03
C TYR A 213 11.37 -0.04 -2.90
N GLY A 214 11.14 -0.06 -4.20
CA GLY A 214 12.08 0.46 -5.17
C GLY A 214 12.08 1.98 -5.17
N GLU A 215 13.22 2.59 -5.12
CA GLU A 215 13.37 4.04 -5.05
C GLU A 215 12.87 4.74 -6.33
N THR A 216 13.22 4.20 -7.49
CA THR A 216 12.81 4.78 -8.77
C THR A 216 11.35 4.54 -9.09
N THR A 217 10.83 3.37 -8.75
CA THR A 217 9.46 2.98 -9.08
C THR A 217 8.44 3.36 -8.01
N GLY A 218 8.87 3.61 -6.78
CA GLY A 218 7.99 3.83 -5.63
C GLY A 218 7.15 2.60 -5.24
N LEU A 219 7.41 1.43 -5.85
CA LEU A 219 6.57 0.25 -5.68
C LEU A 219 7.07 -0.64 -4.55
N PRO A 220 6.25 -0.91 -3.53
CA PRO A 220 6.59 -1.86 -2.49
C PRO A 220 6.58 -3.28 -3.07
N PHE A 221 7.54 -4.10 -2.65
CA PHE A 221 7.59 -5.51 -3.03
C PHE A 221 7.79 -6.46 -1.87
N TYR A 222 8.12 -5.94 -0.69
CA TYR A 222 8.26 -6.71 0.53
C TYR A 222 7.71 -5.94 1.72
N TYR A 223 7.06 -6.64 2.64
CA TYR A 223 6.68 -6.09 3.92
C TYR A 223 6.80 -7.10 5.05
N ARG A 224 6.99 -6.58 6.26
CA ARG A 224 6.97 -7.37 7.49
C ARG A 224 6.16 -6.66 8.58
N LYS A 225 5.27 -7.39 9.22
CA LYS A 225 4.56 -6.90 10.40
C LYS A 225 5.45 -7.13 11.63
N LEU A 226 5.67 -6.08 12.40
CA LEU A 226 6.49 -6.07 13.60
C LEU A 226 5.64 -5.64 14.79
N ALA A 227 6.05 -6.06 16.00
CA ALA A 227 5.41 -5.54 17.21
C ALA A 227 5.71 -4.06 17.38
N GLY A 228 4.71 -3.28 17.84
CA GLY A 228 4.81 -1.82 17.93
C GLY A 228 5.88 -1.29 18.88
N ASN A 229 6.37 -2.12 19.81
CA ASN A 229 7.44 -1.77 20.75
C ASN A 229 8.86 -2.04 20.21
N ILE A 230 9.00 -2.55 18.99
CA ILE A 230 10.33 -2.85 18.41
C ILE A 230 10.92 -1.57 17.82
N PRO A 231 12.08 -1.08 18.31
CA PRO A 231 12.75 0.06 17.72
C PRO A 231 13.27 -0.23 16.31
N ASP A 232 13.27 0.76 15.43
CA ASP A 232 13.70 0.65 14.03
C ASP A 232 15.12 0.06 13.92
N SER A 233 16.04 0.50 14.77
CA SER A 233 17.43 0.01 14.78
C SER A 233 17.57 -1.50 15.05
N LYS A 234 16.57 -2.17 15.63
CA LYS A 234 16.60 -3.62 15.86
C LYS A 234 16.14 -4.45 14.66
N THR A 235 15.57 -3.82 13.65
CA THR A 235 14.89 -4.51 12.54
C THR A 235 15.80 -4.84 11.37
N VAL A 236 16.92 -4.13 11.19
CA VAL A 236 17.83 -4.30 10.03
C VAL A 236 18.37 -5.73 9.92
N LYS A 237 18.73 -6.36 11.04
CA LYS A 237 19.22 -7.75 11.03
C LYS A 237 18.14 -8.74 10.57
N HIS A 238 16.87 -8.49 10.91
CA HIS A 238 15.76 -9.30 10.43
C HIS A 238 15.53 -9.08 8.93
N LEU A 239 15.61 -7.82 8.46
CA LEU A 239 15.53 -7.53 7.03
C LEU A 239 16.61 -8.29 6.25
N LEU A 240 17.87 -8.23 6.69
CA LEU A 240 18.97 -8.92 6.01
C LEU A 240 18.73 -10.43 5.94
N ALA A 241 18.25 -11.04 7.02
CA ALA A 241 17.90 -12.46 7.04
C ALA A 241 16.77 -12.77 6.05
N ASP A 242 15.74 -11.95 6.00
CA ASP A 242 14.61 -12.12 5.07
C ASP A 242 15.05 -11.95 3.61
N LEU A 243 15.86 -10.94 3.30
CA LEU A 243 16.40 -10.71 1.95
C LEU A 243 17.30 -11.88 1.50
N ASN A 244 18.11 -12.42 2.40
CA ASN A 244 18.90 -13.61 2.11
C ASN A 244 18.03 -14.84 1.86
N THR A 245 16.97 -15.04 2.63
CA THR A 245 15.99 -16.14 2.43
C THR A 245 15.29 -16.01 1.08
N LEU A 246 14.96 -14.77 0.67
CA LEU A 246 14.37 -14.48 -0.64
C LEU A 246 15.38 -14.55 -1.80
N GLY A 247 16.68 -14.78 -1.52
CA GLY A 247 17.74 -14.90 -2.52
C GLY A 247 18.30 -13.57 -3.02
N PHE A 248 18.08 -12.46 -2.29
CA PHE A 248 18.53 -11.12 -2.67
C PHE A 248 19.87 -10.77 -2.06
N THR A 249 20.95 -11.31 -2.62
CA THR A 249 22.32 -11.10 -2.10
C THR A 249 23.02 -9.84 -2.62
N LYS A 250 22.47 -9.17 -3.66
CA LYS A 250 23.08 -8.00 -4.31
C LYS A 250 22.26 -6.72 -4.14
N SER A 251 21.43 -6.65 -3.11
CA SER A 251 20.63 -5.47 -2.85
C SER A 251 21.48 -4.24 -2.51
N LYS A 252 20.95 -3.07 -2.85
CA LYS A 252 21.50 -1.77 -2.50
C LYS A 252 20.45 -1.09 -1.63
N LEU A 253 20.73 -0.89 -0.34
CA LEU A 253 19.74 -0.38 0.62
C LEU A 253 19.93 1.10 0.90
N VAL A 254 18.82 1.80 1.00
CA VAL A 254 18.73 3.15 1.56
C VAL A 254 17.96 3.07 2.86
N LEU A 255 18.51 3.63 3.93
CA LEU A 255 17.98 3.54 5.28
C LEU A 255 17.97 4.92 5.93
N ASP A 256 16.90 5.24 6.66
CA ASP A 256 16.85 6.46 7.46
C ASP A 256 17.81 6.39 8.68
N ARG A 257 18.07 7.56 9.25
CA ARG A 257 18.93 7.73 10.44
C ARG A 257 18.47 6.92 11.67
N GLY A 258 17.17 6.63 11.77
CA GLY A 258 16.60 5.81 12.84
C GLY A 258 17.12 4.37 12.86
N PHE A 259 17.65 3.89 11.74
CA PHE A 259 18.23 2.55 11.62
C PHE A 259 19.72 2.49 12.03
N TYR A 260 20.32 3.63 12.30
CA TYR A 260 21.73 3.64 12.65
C TYR A 260 22.01 2.93 13.98
N SER A 261 22.92 1.97 13.93
CA SER A 261 23.65 1.44 15.07
C SER A 261 24.96 0.82 14.58
N VAL A 262 25.96 0.78 15.43
CA VAL A 262 27.25 0.11 15.12
C VAL A 262 27.02 -1.34 14.67
N ASP A 263 26.10 -2.02 15.32
CA ASP A 263 25.72 -3.40 15.02
C ASP A 263 25.09 -3.55 13.62
N ASN A 264 24.26 -2.59 13.21
CA ASN A 264 23.61 -2.60 11.89
C ASN A 264 24.64 -2.33 10.79
N VAL A 265 25.52 -1.36 10.98
CA VAL A 265 26.63 -1.11 10.04
C VAL A 265 27.50 -2.35 9.90
N ASN A 266 27.86 -3.00 11.02
CA ASN A 266 28.63 -4.25 10.99
C ASN A 266 27.88 -5.39 10.30
N ALA A 267 26.57 -5.52 10.48
CA ALA A 267 25.75 -6.52 9.80
C ALA A 267 25.68 -6.28 8.28
N LEU A 268 25.48 -5.05 7.85
CA LEU A 268 25.49 -4.68 6.43
C LEU A 268 26.84 -4.95 5.77
N LEU A 269 27.95 -4.62 6.45
CA LEU A 269 29.31 -4.90 5.98
C LEU A 269 29.62 -6.41 5.96
N LYS A 270 29.10 -7.17 6.92
CA LYS A 270 29.24 -8.63 6.99
C LYS A 270 28.58 -9.30 5.77
N ASP A 271 27.36 -8.89 5.45
CA ASP A 271 26.58 -9.49 4.37
C ASP A 271 26.92 -8.86 3.01
N HIS A 272 27.96 -8.01 2.93
CA HIS A 272 28.43 -7.33 1.72
C HIS A 272 27.31 -6.53 1.00
N VAL A 273 26.33 -6.07 1.74
CA VAL A 273 25.23 -5.23 1.22
C VAL A 273 25.76 -3.82 1.01
N LYS A 274 25.49 -3.25 -0.17
CA LYS A 274 25.74 -1.84 -0.42
C LYS A 274 24.64 -1.01 0.26
N PHE A 275 25.03 0.01 1.00
CA PHE A 275 24.05 0.80 1.73
C PHE A 275 24.37 2.29 1.72
N LEU A 276 23.31 3.06 1.83
CA LEU A 276 23.29 4.46 2.15
C LEU A 276 22.43 4.63 3.42
N MET A 277 22.93 5.27 4.44
CA MET A 277 22.23 5.38 5.73
C MET A 277 22.38 6.79 6.27
N GLY A 278 21.28 7.36 6.76
CA GLY A 278 21.33 8.61 7.49
C GLY A 278 22.17 8.52 8.76
N GLY A 279 22.95 9.53 9.06
CA GLY A 279 23.77 9.61 10.27
C GLY A 279 23.16 10.55 11.32
N LEU A 280 23.64 10.41 12.55
CA LEU A 280 23.26 11.29 13.66
C LEU A 280 24.42 12.23 14.00
N MET A 281 24.17 13.55 14.00
CA MET A 281 25.17 14.56 14.36
C MET A 281 25.75 14.38 15.79
N THR A 282 25.05 13.64 16.63
CA THR A 282 25.50 13.32 17.98
C THR A 282 26.62 12.29 18.05
N LEU A 283 26.91 11.62 16.92
CA LEU A 283 27.95 10.61 16.84
C LEU A 283 29.35 11.25 16.83
N ASP A 284 30.24 10.79 17.73
CA ASP A 284 31.61 11.32 17.82
C ASP A 284 32.37 11.19 16.48
N LEU A 285 32.17 10.08 15.78
CA LEU A 285 32.79 9.85 14.46
C LEU A 285 32.39 10.96 13.46
N ILE A 286 31.16 11.41 13.50
CA ILE A 286 30.62 12.41 12.60
C ILE A 286 31.05 13.81 13.06
N ARG A 287 30.88 14.12 14.35
CA ARG A 287 31.22 15.40 14.94
C ARG A 287 32.69 15.73 14.82
N SER A 288 33.58 14.81 15.18
CA SER A 288 35.03 15.05 15.15
C SER A 288 35.58 15.32 13.75
N ASN A 289 34.99 14.69 12.73
CA ASN A 289 35.36 15.00 11.35
C ASN A 289 34.78 16.31 10.84
N LEU A 290 33.62 16.73 11.34
CA LEU A 290 32.97 17.99 10.94
C LEU A 290 33.66 19.19 11.57
N GLU A 291 34.11 19.13 12.82
CA GLU A 291 34.77 20.26 13.52
C GLU A 291 35.97 20.82 12.76
N GLY A 292 36.73 19.94 12.08
CA GLY A 292 37.86 20.37 11.23
C GLY A 292 37.47 20.87 9.84
N LEU A 293 36.21 20.65 9.44
CA LEU A 293 35.71 20.93 8.09
C LEU A 293 34.74 22.08 8.00
N TYR A 294 34.10 22.46 9.10
CA TYR A 294 32.93 23.36 9.11
C TYR A 294 33.14 24.67 8.37
N ASP A 295 34.32 25.32 8.53
CA ASP A 295 34.64 26.55 7.82
C ASP A 295 35.19 26.31 6.42
N ARG A 296 35.68 25.13 6.14
CA ARG A 296 36.34 24.79 4.87
C ARG A 296 35.38 24.28 3.80
N PHE A 297 34.36 23.55 4.19
CA PHE A 297 33.48 23.00 3.17
C PHE A 297 32.38 23.94 2.67
N ARG A 298 32.13 25.08 3.37
CA ARG A 298 31.27 26.16 2.88
C ARG A 298 31.99 27.11 1.94
N THR A 299 32.86 26.58 1.11
CA THR A 299 33.58 27.33 0.09
C THR A 299 32.98 27.10 -1.28
N PHE A 300 33.21 27.99 -2.20
CA PHE A 300 32.69 27.89 -3.57
C PHE A 300 33.01 26.55 -4.27
N GLU A 301 34.17 25.94 -3.97
CA GLU A 301 34.60 24.68 -4.54
C GLU A 301 33.70 23.50 -4.15
N HIS A 302 32.94 23.62 -3.07
CA HIS A 302 32.04 22.57 -2.52
C HIS A 302 30.57 22.88 -2.76
N TYR A 303 30.26 23.97 -3.47
CA TYR A 303 28.90 24.37 -3.78
C TYR A 303 28.40 23.66 -5.03
N ASP A 304 27.21 23.05 -4.92
CA ASP A 304 26.48 22.47 -6.04
C ASP A 304 25.32 23.39 -6.38
N ASP A 305 25.37 24.01 -7.57
CA ASP A 305 24.38 24.97 -8.05
C ASP A 305 23.05 24.33 -8.47
N THR A 306 23.05 23.03 -8.78
CA THR A 306 21.84 22.31 -9.15
C THR A 306 20.94 22.07 -7.94
N TYR A 307 21.54 21.79 -6.79
CA TYR A 307 20.85 21.50 -5.54
C TYR A 307 20.93 22.61 -4.50
N GLU A 308 21.63 23.72 -4.82
CA GLU A 308 21.78 24.91 -3.98
C GLU A 308 22.31 24.57 -2.58
N LEU A 309 23.32 23.69 -2.52
CA LEU A 309 23.90 23.27 -1.25
C LEU A 309 25.41 23.06 -1.33
N TYR A 310 26.06 23.13 -0.18
CA TYR A 310 27.46 22.73 -0.04
C TYR A 310 27.56 21.26 0.31
N HIS A 311 28.59 20.60 -0.21
CA HIS A 311 28.83 19.20 0.08
C HIS A 311 30.31 18.87 0.29
N HIS A 312 30.57 17.92 1.14
CA HIS A 312 31.91 17.38 1.32
C HIS A 312 31.86 15.89 1.71
N THR A 313 32.79 15.11 1.17
CA THR A 313 32.85 13.69 1.44
C THR A 313 34.17 13.35 2.12
N VAL A 314 34.09 12.71 3.28
CA VAL A 314 35.25 12.27 4.06
C VAL A 314 35.31 10.74 4.08
N ARG A 315 36.48 10.20 3.84
CA ARG A 315 36.75 8.78 4.01
C ARG A 315 37.22 8.52 5.44
N VAL A 316 36.50 7.69 6.17
CA VAL A 316 36.81 7.37 7.56
C VAL A 316 37.11 5.86 7.75
N PRO A 317 38.02 5.51 8.66
CA PRO A 317 38.21 4.12 9.08
C PRO A 317 37.06 3.71 9.98
N TRP A 318 36.47 2.54 9.73
CA TRP A 318 35.45 1.94 10.54
C TRP A 318 35.98 0.73 11.27
N SER A 319 35.88 0.72 12.59
CA SER A 319 36.29 -0.41 13.43
C SER A 319 35.24 -1.53 13.34
N TYR A 320 35.41 -2.38 12.34
CA TYR A 320 34.52 -3.51 12.11
C TYR A 320 34.76 -4.60 13.13
N SER A 321 33.69 -5.15 13.69
CA SER A 321 33.70 -6.30 14.57
C SER A 321 32.61 -7.30 14.19
N GLN A 322 32.97 -8.59 14.23
CA GLN A 322 32.03 -9.68 13.94
C GLN A 322 32.32 -10.86 14.88
N GLU A 323 31.32 -11.27 15.64
CA GLU A 323 31.37 -12.52 16.38
C GLU A 323 31.33 -13.72 15.44
N ARG A 324 32.20 -14.68 15.67
CA ARG A 324 32.28 -15.95 14.92
C ARG A 324 32.01 -17.11 15.88
N PRO A 325 30.73 -17.50 16.07
CA PRO A 325 30.32 -18.49 17.08
C PRO A 325 31.06 -19.83 16.93
N TYR A 326 31.33 -20.27 15.69
CA TYR A 326 32.02 -21.52 15.41
C TYR A 326 33.50 -21.50 15.79
N LYS A 327 34.13 -20.31 15.81
CA LYS A 327 35.54 -20.13 16.19
C LYS A 327 35.68 -19.61 17.61
N LYS A 328 34.59 -19.28 18.25
CA LYS A 328 34.51 -18.66 19.61
C LYS A 328 35.40 -17.43 19.74
N ASP A 329 35.57 -16.66 18.67
CA ASP A 329 36.40 -15.46 18.61
C ASP A 329 35.62 -14.29 17.98
N THR A 330 36.18 -13.09 18.06
CA THR A 330 35.68 -11.89 17.41
C THR A 330 36.63 -11.43 16.35
N LEU A 331 36.25 -11.48 15.09
CA LEU A 331 36.98 -10.90 13.98
C LEU A 331 36.94 -9.37 14.11
N LYS A 332 38.09 -8.74 14.24
CA LYS A 332 38.24 -7.28 14.20
C LYS A 332 39.00 -6.90 12.93
N ALA A 333 38.52 -5.89 12.21
CA ALA A 333 39.14 -5.38 10.99
C ALA A 333 38.81 -3.89 10.81
N ASN A 334 39.68 -3.17 10.14
CA ASN A 334 39.37 -1.82 9.70
C ASN A 334 38.74 -1.85 8.32
N ARG A 335 37.51 -1.33 8.22
CA ARG A 335 36.79 -1.14 6.96
C ARG A 335 36.82 0.34 6.61
N ARG A 336 36.46 0.68 5.39
CA ARG A 336 36.35 2.07 4.92
C ARG A 336 34.88 2.43 4.81
N LEU A 337 34.49 3.54 5.41
CA LEU A 337 33.22 4.20 5.17
C LEU A 337 33.45 5.59 4.58
N TYR A 338 32.44 6.10 3.92
CA TYR A 338 32.41 7.45 3.42
C TYR A 338 31.28 8.19 4.15
N ILE A 339 31.60 9.37 4.69
CA ILE A 339 30.63 10.26 5.30
C ILE A 339 30.44 11.43 4.35
N HIS A 340 29.20 11.68 3.95
CA HIS A 340 28.83 12.78 3.08
C HIS A 340 28.16 13.86 3.92
N TYR A 341 28.75 15.04 3.99
CA TYR A 341 28.24 16.20 4.68
C TYR A 341 27.54 17.12 3.67
N TYR A 342 26.35 17.57 4.02
CA TYR A 342 25.57 18.50 3.22
C TYR A 342 25.16 19.69 4.08
N TYR A 343 25.22 20.89 3.53
CA TYR A 343 24.79 22.11 4.18
C TYR A 343 23.96 22.95 3.20
N ASN A 344 22.70 23.16 3.55
CA ASN A 344 21.82 24.07 2.83
C ASN A 344 21.68 25.34 3.66
N ALA A 345 22.12 26.50 3.10
CA ALA A 345 22.16 27.75 3.81
C ALA A 345 20.77 28.30 4.14
N ASP A 346 19.80 28.12 3.24
CA ASP A 346 18.44 28.62 3.43
C ASP A 346 17.72 27.84 4.53
N GLN A 347 17.82 26.52 4.50
CA GLN A 347 17.26 25.66 5.56
C GLN A 347 17.92 25.93 6.91
N ALA A 348 19.24 26.18 6.93
CA ALA A 348 19.94 26.52 8.15
C ALA A 348 19.43 27.85 8.73
N ALA A 349 19.22 28.87 7.88
CA ALA A 349 18.67 30.16 8.29
C ALA A 349 17.22 30.03 8.82
N GLU A 350 16.39 29.22 8.18
CA GLU A 350 15.01 28.95 8.64
C GLU A 350 15.00 28.28 10.01
N LYS A 351 15.84 27.26 10.21
CA LYS A 351 15.97 26.57 11.50
C LYS A 351 16.51 27.47 12.60
N GLU A 352 17.49 28.29 12.29
CA GLU A 352 18.00 29.28 13.23
C GLU A 352 16.90 30.26 13.66
N LYS A 353 16.12 30.78 12.70
CA LYS A 353 14.97 31.65 12.98
C LYS A 353 13.89 30.97 13.80
N ALA A 354 13.60 29.69 13.54
CA ALA A 354 12.64 28.90 14.31
C ALA A 354 13.14 28.67 15.76
N LEU A 355 14.43 28.34 15.91
CA LEU A 355 15.07 28.20 17.21
C LEU A 355 15.05 29.50 18.02
N ASP A 356 15.37 30.62 17.39
CA ASP A 356 15.33 31.93 18.04
C ASP A 356 13.93 32.30 18.54
N LYS A 357 12.90 32.00 17.75
CA LYS A 357 11.50 32.17 18.19
C LYS A 357 11.20 31.33 19.43
N THR A 358 11.61 30.07 19.41
CA THR A 358 11.44 29.14 20.57
C THR A 358 12.19 29.68 21.79
N LEU A 359 13.45 30.08 21.64
CA LEU A 359 14.25 30.61 22.74
C LEU A 359 13.68 31.91 23.32
N ILE A 360 13.13 32.79 22.47
CA ILE A 360 12.44 34.01 22.92
C ILE A 360 11.17 33.64 23.70
N GLY A 361 10.41 32.65 23.25
CA GLY A 361 9.25 32.12 23.97
C GLY A 361 9.63 31.60 25.38
N LEU A 362 10.58 30.68 25.42
CA LEU A 362 11.10 30.10 26.67
C LEU A 362 11.66 31.17 27.64
N LYS A 363 12.36 32.17 27.09
CA LYS A 363 12.86 33.33 27.89
C LYS A 363 11.72 34.11 28.51
N ARG A 364 10.62 34.35 27.77
CA ARG A 364 9.44 35.07 28.30
C ARG A 364 8.76 34.26 29.40
N GLU A 365 8.62 32.96 29.23
CA GLU A 365 8.07 32.05 30.24
C GLU A 365 8.89 32.12 31.55
N LEU A 366 10.22 32.02 31.43
CA LEU A 366 11.13 32.16 32.59
C LEU A 366 11.08 33.53 33.26
N GLN A 367 10.85 34.61 32.50
CA GLN A 367 10.77 35.99 33.01
C GLN A 367 9.42 36.31 33.68
N SER A 368 8.34 35.68 33.20
CA SER A 368 6.98 35.85 33.72
C SER A 368 6.64 34.90 34.87
N ASP A 369 7.60 34.10 35.32
CA ASP A 369 7.43 33.04 36.32
C ASP A 369 6.32 32.02 35.98
N HIS A 370 6.03 31.92 34.67
CA HIS A 370 5.04 30.98 34.10
C HIS A 370 5.75 29.76 33.54
N HIS A 371 6.19 28.89 34.42
CA HIS A 371 6.88 27.67 34.05
C HIS A 371 5.92 26.65 33.49
N ILE A 372 6.21 26.14 32.26
CA ILE A 372 5.50 25.02 31.65
C ILE A 372 6.31 23.77 31.90
N ALA A 373 5.73 22.77 32.58
CA ALA A 373 6.41 21.55 33.01
C ALA A 373 7.00 20.76 31.83
N GLU A 374 6.35 20.81 30.68
CA GLU A 374 6.81 20.16 29.44
C GLU A 374 8.07 20.82 28.86
N HIS A 375 8.33 22.11 29.18
CA HIS A 375 9.48 22.85 28.70
C HIS A 375 10.70 22.78 29.65
N GLU A 376 10.59 22.12 30.78
CA GLU A 376 11.67 22.03 31.79
C GLU A 376 13.00 21.49 31.20
N PRO A 377 12.99 20.43 30.35
CA PRO A 377 14.23 19.96 29.71
C PRO A 377 14.85 21.04 28.78
N MET A 378 14.01 21.85 28.15
CA MET A 378 14.47 22.93 27.26
C MET A 378 15.07 24.09 28.04
N TYR A 379 14.46 24.44 29.20
CA TYR A 379 15.06 25.46 30.10
C TYR A 379 16.45 25.05 30.55
N ALA A 380 16.61 23.82 31.01
CA ALA A 380 17.90 23.30 31.45
C ALA A 380 18.95 23.26 30.33
N THR A 381 18.51 22.99 29.08
CA THR A 381 19.41 22.90 27.92
C THR A 381 19.88 24.25 27.44
N TYR A 382 19.01 25.26 27.41
CA TYR A 382 19.30 26.53 26.74
C TYR A 382 19.60 27.70 27.68
N PHE A 383 19.25 27.59 28.97
CA PHE A 383 19.41 28.70 29.91
C PHE A 383 20.20 28.30 31.13
N LYS A 384 21.01 29.20 31.60
CA LYS A 384 21.70 29.11 32.91
C LYS A 384 21.29 30.28 33.78
N LYS A 385 20.85 30.03 35.01
CA LYS A 385 20.56 31.06 36.00
C LYS A 385 21.89 31.70 36.44
N GLN A 386 22.05 33.01 36.27
CA GLN A 386 23.21 33.69 36.80
C GLN A 386 23.03 33.93 38.29
N LYS A 387 24.14 33.82 39.04
CA LYS A 387 24.15 33.97 40.50
C LYS A 387 23.90 35.38 41.02
N LYS A 388 23.82 36.38 40.14
CA LYS A 388 23.51 37.78 40.50
C LYS A 388 22.10 38.12 40.03
N ASP A 389 21.36 38.78 40.90
CA ASP A 389 19.94 39.11 40.94
C ASP A 389 19.38 39.99 39.79
N THR A 390 19.84 39.86 38.60
CA THR A 390 19.40 40.69 37.44
C THR A 390 18.53 39.98 36.44
N GLY A 391 18.04 38.75 36.71
CA GLY A 391 17.08 38.03 35.84
C GLY A 391 17.56 37.81 34.39
N LEU A 392 18.86 37.98 34.13
CA LEU A 392 19.44 37.77 32.80
C LEU A 392 19.84 36.30 32.63
N PHE A 393 19.18 35.63 31.74
CA PHE A 393 19.53 34.27 31.28
C PHE A 393 20.49 34.37 30.09
N LYS A 394 21.60 33.66 30.12
CA LYS A 394 22.51 33.52 28.99
C LYS A 394 22.12 32.36 28.12
N LYS A 395 21.95 32.61 26.85
CA LYS A 395 21.82 31.58 25.80
C LYS A 395 23.08 30.70 25.85
N HIS A 396 22.95 29.37 25.94
CA HIS A 396 24.06 28.46 25.70
C HIS A 396 24.53 28.62 24.27
N THR A 397 25.82 28.91 24.12
CA THR A 397 26.47 29.23 22.84
C THR A 397 26.42 28.07 21.87
N LEU A 398 26.61 28.37 20.62
CA LEU A 398 26.83 27.61 19.36
C LEU A 398 26.70 26.10 19.40
N GLN A 399 27.11 25.40 20.48
CA GLN A 399 27.03 23.97 20.63
C GLN A 399 25.58 23.44 20.57
N GLY A 400 24.64 24.16 21.17
CA GLY A 400 23.20 23.82 21.10
C GLY A 400 22.53 24.15 19.75
N LEU A 401 23.18 24.99 18.96
CA LEU A 401 22.75 25.25 17.58
C LEU A 401 23.26 24.16 16.61
N LEU A 402 24.48 23.69 16.79
CA LEU A 402 25.07 22.62 16.01
C LEU A 402 24.35 21.28 16.22
N ASP A 403 23.87 21.01 17.43
CA ASP A 403 23.11 19.79 17.75
C ASP A 403 21.72 19.75 17.08
N LYS A 404 21.29 20.82 16.43
CA LYS A 404 19.98 20.93 15.76
C LYS A 404 20.03 21.23 14.26
N LEU A 405 21.20 21.42 13.72
CA LEU A 405 21.38 21.39 12.28
C LEU A 405 21.30 19.92 11.85
N ASP A 406 20.17 19.52 11.26
CA ASP A 406 20.10 18.23 10.57
C ASP A 406 21.02 18.31 9.34
N VAL A 407 22.26 17.95 9.55
CA VAL A 407 23.14 17.63 8.44
C VAL A 407 22.75 16.26 7.99
N ILE A 408 22.29 16.14 6.74
CA ILE A 408 21.95 14.87 6.14
C ILE A 408 23.26 14.13 5.90
N GLU A 409 23.50 13.08 6.69
CA GLU A 409 24.73 12.34 6.66
C GLU A 409 24.46 10.93 6.20
N CYS A 410 25.19 10.47 5.21
CA CYS A 410 25.01 9.20 4.60
C CYS A 410 26.31 8.39 4.64
N PHE A 411 26.24 7.13 5.03
CA PHE A 411 27.34 6.19 4.94
C PHE A 411 27.29 5.41 3.63
N GLU A 412 28.39 5.40 2.90
CA GLU A 412 28.51 4.67 1.63
C GLU A 412 29.58 3.58 1.71
N THR A 413 29.30 2.43 1.10
CA THR A 413 30.29 1.35 0.99
C THR A 413 31.29 1.61 -0.13
N PRO A 414 32.54 1.12 -0.02
CA PRO A 414 33.55 1.28 -1.05
C PRO A 414 33.10 0.75 -2.42
N GLY A 415 33.32 1.53 -3.47
CA GLY A 415 33.01 1.19 -4.85
C GLY A 415 31.69 1.74 -5.39
N GLN A 416 30.98 2.49 -4.58
CA GLN A 416 29.73 3.12 -5.00
C GLN A 416 29.75 4.60 -4.59
N ARG A 417 30.19 5.47 -5.49
CA ARG A 417 29.99 6.92 -5.33
C ARG A 417 28.66 7.29 -5.93
N MET A 418 27.73 7.67 -5.07
CA MET A 418 26.49 8.31 -5.51
C MET A 418 26.73 9.79 -5.69
N ARG A 419 26.15 10.37 -6.72
CA ARG A 419 26.09 11.84 -6.85
C ARG A 419 25.13 12.38 -5.78
N ILE A 420 25.46 13.54 -5.26
CA ILE A 420 24.66 14.24 -4.22
C ILE A 420 23.20 14.33 -4.60
N GLY A 421 22.93 14.70 -5.84
CA GLY A 421 21.58 14.78 -6.34
C GLY A 421 20.77 13.51 -6.26
N GLU A 422 21.42 12.39 -6.56
CA GLU A 422 20.78 11.07 -6.42
C GLU A 422 20.43 10.75 -4.97
N ILE A 423 21.24 11.21 -4.01
CA ILE A 423 20.99 11.00 -2.58
C ILE A 423 19.81 11.84 -2.09
N LEU A 424 19.78 13.14 -2.46
CA LEU A 424 18.74 14.08 -2.04
C LEU A 424 17.39 13.78 -2.69
N GLU A 425 17.37 13.45 -3.98
CA GLU A 425 16.15 13.03 -4.66
C GLU A 425 15.59 11.74 -4.03
N LYS A 426 16.45 10.77 -3.71
CA LYS A 426 16.05 9.55 -3.06
C LYS A 426 15.44 9.77 -1.69
N GLN A 427 15.94 10.68 -0.91
CA GLN A 427 15.32 11.04 0.37
C GLN A 427 13.97 11.74 0.19
N LYS A 428 13.85 12.68 -0.75
CA LYS A 428 12.57 13.32 -1.07
C LYS A 428 11.53 12.30 -1.54
N ASP A 429 11.94 11.33 -2.35
CA ASP A 429 11.05 10.30 -2.87
C ASP A 429 10.59 9.32 -1.79
N ILE A 430 11.40 9.05 -0.78
CA ILE A 430 11.00 8.26 0.40
C ILE A 430 9.77 8.87 1.06
N TYR A 431 9.80 10.17 1.34
CA TYR A 431 8.69 10.86 2.00
C TYR A 431 7.45 10.98 1.11
N ARG A 432 7.61 11.17 -0.20
CA ARG A 432 6.50 11.19 -1.16
C ARG A 432 5.83 9.83 -1.30
N CYS A 433 6.60 8.74 -1.34
CA CYS A 433 6.05 7.40 -1.51
C CYS A 433 5.27 6.89 -0.30
N LEU A 434 5.57 7.42 0.88
CA LEU A 434 4.91 7.01 2.13
C LEU A 434 3.71 7.89 2.50
N ASP A 435 3.42 8.94 1.70
CA ASP A 435 2.42 9.97 2.02
C ASP A 435 2.59 10.53 3.45
N ILE A 436 3.83 10.55 3.90
CA ILE A 436 4.25 11.12 5.17
C ILE A 436 4.66 12.56 4.86
N ASP A 437 4.05 13.51 5.54
CA ASP A 437 4.55 14.88 5.54
C ASP A 437 6.04 14.85 5.88
N ALA A 438 6.87 15.25 4.92
CA ALA A 438 8.29 15.40 5.18
C ALA A 438 8.40 16.28 6.43
N PRO A 439 9.15 15.85 7.47
CA PRO A 439 9.34 16.72 8.60
C PRO A 439 9.81 18.06 8.06
N SER A 440 9.21 19.15 8.53
CA SER A 440 9.50 20.54 8.10
C SER A 440 10.99 20.93 8.21
N SER A 441 11.85 19.95 8.39
CA SER A 441 13.29 19.96 8.61
C SER A 441 14.10 19.20 7.52
N LEU A 442 13.51 18.89 6.36
CA LEU A 442 14.27 18.43 5.19
C LEU A 442 14.38 19.49 4.14
#